data_711da1fa366a919d7d5f7dab8e519f79
#
_entry.id   711da1fa366a919d7d5f7dab8e519f79
#
_cell.length_a   1.000
_cell.length_b   1.000
_cell.length_c   1.000
_cell.angle_alpha   90.00
_cell.angle_beta   90.00
_cell.angle_gamma   90.00
#
_symmetry.space_group_name_H-M   'P 1'
#
loop_
_entity.id
_entity.type
_entity.pdbx_description
1 polymer ?
#
loop_
_entity_poly.entity_id
_entity_poly.type
_entity_poly.pdbx_seq_one_letter_code
_entity_poly.pdbx_strand_id
1 'polypeptide(L)'
;MTKKYLFVTGVLCAALVGCASSPDPLEVSDVAVIEATVMAVDAEARFLVLRGPAGNDVALRVGPEVRNLAQVDVGDVLRVSYYTGFVFSMAEPGAAGADAEIVAGRAGEGNRPGAMVGVTTRQTVEILSVAADGTAVSFRDADGLIQSIDVPREEGQAFARKLKQGDLVDIQYTEAIAIGVESTESVN
;
A
#
# COMPACT_ATOMS: atom_id res chain seq x y z
N MET A 1 -71.69 39.92 17.71
CA MET A 1 -70.95 39.25 16.57
C MET A 1 -69.52 39.06 17.00
N THR A 2 -69.20 37.83 17.47
CA THR A 2 -67.87 37.49 18.05
C THR A 2 -67.13 36.57 17.12
N LYS A 3 -66.09 37.07 16.41
CA LYS A 3 -65.23 36.29 15.55
C LYS A 3 -64.22 35.53 16.39
N LYS A 4 -64.26 34.21 16.37
CA LYS A 4 -63.26 33.30 16.94
C LYS A 4 -62.12 33.13 15.92
N TYR A 5 -60.91 33.52 16.31
CA TYR A 5 -59.68 33.20 15.56
C TYR A 5 -59.13 31.88 16.05
N LEU A 6 -59.04 30.93 15.12
CA LEU A 6 -58.45 29.60 15.35
C LEU A 6 -56.93 29.72 15.06
N PHE A 7 -56.10 29.61 16.12
CA PHE A 7 -54.65 29.54 15.99
C PHE A 7 -54.25 28.11 15.65
N VAL A 8 -53.78 27.86 14.43
CA VAL A 8 -53.16 26.59 14.04
C VAL A 8 -51.66 26.70 14.34
N THR A 9 -51.22 26.00 15.40
CA THR A 9 -49.80 25.90 15.76
C THR A 9 -49.18 24.82 14.90
N GLY A 10 -48.46 25.22 13.85
CA GLY A 10 -47.66 24.33 13.04
C GLY A 10 -46.39 23.89 13.78
N VAL A 11 -46.31 22.61 14.14
CA VAL A 11 -45.08 22.03 14.67
C VAL A 11 -44.15 21.77 13.49
N LEU A 12 -43.12 22.60 13.36
CA LEU A 12 -42.03 22.44 12.40
C LEU A 12 -41.07 21.37 12.93
N CYS A 13 -41.22 20.15 12.44
CA CYS A 13 -40.29 19.04 12.74
C CYS A 13 -39.02 19.29 11.93
N ALA A 14 -38.00 19.88 12.52
CA ALA A 14 -36.67 20.01 11.93
C ALA A 14 -36.02 18.62 11.97
N ALA A 15 -36.04 17.90 10.83
CA ALA A 15 -35.24 16.70 10.63
C ALA A 15 -33.75 17.10 10.59
N LEU A 16 -33.02 16.82 11.67
CA LEU A 16 -31.58 16.89 11.70
C LEU A 16 -31.06 15.73 10.83
N VAL A 17 -30.79 16.01 9.57
CA VAL A 17 -29.99 15.14 8.72
C VAL A 17 -28.56 15.25 9.23
N GLY A 18 -28.19 14.36 10.16
CA GLY A 18 -26.79 14.18 10.55
C GLY A 18 -26.03 13.64 9.35
N CYS A 19 -25.19 14.47 8.76
CA CYS A 19 -24.17 13.98 7.84
C CYS A 19 -23.27 13.04 8.64
N ALA A 20 -23.45 11.73 8.48
CA ALA A 20 -22.46 10.76 8.91
C ALA A 20 -21.26 10.95 7.97
N SER A 21 -20.21 11.61 8.41
CA SER A 21 -18.96 11.70 7.67
C SER A 21 -18.36 10.29 7.59
N SER A 22 -18.03 9.86 6.38
CA SER A 22 -17.28 8.63 6.16
C SER A 22 -15.95 8.70 6.91
N PRO A 23 -15.43 7.57 7.41
CA PRO A 23 -14.09 7.52 7.99
C PRO A 23 -13.05 8.02 6.98
N ASP A 24 -12.05 8.75 7.47
CA ASP A 24 -10.88 9.08 6.64
C ASP A 24 -10.17 7.80 6.20
N PRO A 25 -9.56 7.78 5.01
CA PRO A 25 -8.77 6.63 4.55
C PRO A 25 -7.67 6.28 5.56
N LEU A 26 -7.47 4.99 5.77
CA LEU A 26 -6.38 4.46 6.60
C LEU A 26 -5.27 3.98 5.67
N GLU A 27 -4.06 4.50 5.85
CA GLU A 27 -2.86 4.01 5.18
C GLU A 27 -1.94 3.34 6.21
N VAL A 28 -1.46 2.14 5.87
CA VAL A 28 -0.49 1.38 6.66
C VAL A 28 0.59 0.90 5.71
N SER A 29 1.85 1.26 5.98
CA SER A 29 2.97 0.83 5.15
C SER A 29 4.15 0.36 5.99
N ASP A 30 5.00 -0.44 5.36
CA ASP A 30 6.24 -0.94 5.92
C ASP A 30 7.33 -0.95 4.84
N VAL A 31 8.57 -0.70 5.24
CA VAL A 31 9.74 -0.71 4.35
C VAL A 31 10.84 -1.53 5.00
N ALA A 32 11.23 -2.61 4.33
CA ALA A 32 12.43 -3.37 4.69
C ALA A 32 13.57 -3.00 3.74
N VAL A 33 14.74 -2.72 4.28
CA VAL A 33 15.94 -2.39 3.49
C VAL A 33 17.01 -3.44 3.75
N ILE A 34 17.56 -3.98 2.67
CA ILE A 34 18.70 -4.90 2.68
C ILE A 34 19.82 -4.25 1.89
N GLU A 35 21.02 -4.21 2.48
CA GLU A 35 22.23 -3.70 1.83
C GLU A 35 23.19 -4.86 1.57
N ALA A 36 23.84 -4.82 0.42
CA ALA A 36 24.87 -5.79 0.04
C ALA A 36 26.02 -5.08 -0.64
N THR A 37 27.25 -5.49 -0.36
CA THR A 37 28.44 -4.92 -0.97
C THR A 37 28.78 -5.64 -2.27
N VAL A 38 29.09 -4.90 -3.31
CA VAL A 38 29.58 -5.45 -4.60
C VAL A 38 31.00 -5.98 -4.40
N MET A 39 31.16 -7.29 -4.56
CA MET A 39 32.43 -8.00 -4.41
C MET A 39 33.12 -8.23 -5.76
N ALA A 40 32.34 -8.35 -6.83
CA ALA A 40 32.80 -8.46 -8.20
C ALA A 40 31.72 -8.00 -9.17
N VAL A 41 32.14 -7.41 -10.30
CA VAL A 41 31.26 -7.00 -11.39
C VAL A 41 31.90 -7.40 -12.73
N ASP A 42 31.08 -8.00 -13.59
CA ASP A 42 31.39 -8.23 -14.99
C ASP A 42 30.25 -7.60 -15.81
N ALA A 43 30.50 -6.41 -16.32
CA ALA A 43 29.50 -5.65 -17.05
C ALA A 43 29.17 -6.27 -18.44
N GLU A 44 30.15 -6.97 -19.08
CA GLU A 44 29.94 -7.66 -20.36
C GLU A 44 29.10 -8.92 -20.20
N ALA A 45 29.47 -9.77 -19.25
CA ALA A 45 28.72 -10.98 -18.92
C ALA A 45 27.42 -10.68 -18.15
N ARG A 46 27.25 -9.42 -17.70
CA ARG A 46 26.13 -8.96 -16.87
C ARG A 46 26.00 -9.77 -15.58
N PHE A 47 27.09 -9.83 -14.84
CA PHE A 47 27.20 -10.66 -13.65
C PHE A 47 27.71 -9.84 -12.46
N LEU A 48 27.12 -10.05 -11.29
CA LEU A 48 27.54 -9.46 -10.02
C LEU A 48 27.75 -10.53 -8.97
N VAL A 49 28.73 -10.33 -8.10
CA VAL A 49 28.85 -11.03 -6.83
C VAL A 49 28.61 -10.03 -5.71
N LEU A 50 27.65 -10.32 -4.87
CA LEU A 50 27.23 -9.47 -3.76
C LEU A 50 27.49 -10.17 -2.44
N ARG A 51 27.98 -9.42 -1.46
CA ARG A 51 28.08 -9.87 -0.07
C ARG A 51 26.95 -9.28 0.74
N GLY A 52 26.08 -10.15 1.22
CA GLY A 52 24.96 -9.80 2.09
C GLY A 52 25.43 -9.47 3.53
N PRO A 53 24.52 -8.95 4.35
CA PRO A 53 24.80 -8.55 5.73
C PRO A 53 25.25 -9.70 6.64
N ALA A 54 24.90 -10.94 6.28
CA ALA A 54 25.36 -12.14 7.00
C ALA A 54 26.77 -12.62 6.57
N GLY A 55 27.44 -11.89 5.65
CA GLY A 55 28.77 -12.22 5.14
C GLY A 55 28.81 -13.30 4.05
N ASN A 56 27.66 -13.79 3.60
CA ASN A 56 27.57 -14.76 2.50
C ASN A 56 27.64 -14.08 1.14
N ASP A 57 28.33 -14.67 0.20
CA ASP A 57 28.43 -14.19 -1.17
C ASP A 57 27.34 -14.83 -2.04
N VAL A 58 26.65 -14.01 -2.83
CA VAL A 58 25.62 -14.43 -3.78
C VAL A 58 26.00 -13.92 -5.16
N ALA A 59 26.08 -14.84 -6.12
CA ALA A 59 26.31 -14.52 -7.52
C ALA A 59 24.96 -14.41 -8.24
N LEU A 60 24.75 -13.32 -9.00
CA LEU A 60 23.52 -13.08 -9.73
C LEU A 60 23.77 -12.55 -11.14
N ARG A 61 22.87 -12.89 -12.05
CA ARG A 61 22.83 -12.34 -13.39
C ARG A 61 21.93 -11.12 -13.44
N VAL A 62 22.40 -10.01 -14.01
CA VAL A 62 21.67 -8.77 -14.13
C VAL A 62 20.93 -8.76 -15.46
N GLY A 63 19.60 -8.52 -15.41
CA GLY A 63 18.76 -8.47 -16.61
C GLY A 63 19.09 -7.28 -17.52
N PRO A 64 18.69 -7.33 -18.80
CA PRO A 64 18.97 -6.30 -19.80
C PRO A 64 18.31 -4.96 -19.50
N GLU A 65 17.26 -4.96 -18.71
CA GLU A 65 16.52 -3.76 -18.26
C GLU A 65 17.35 -2.86 -17.35
N VAL A 66 18.33 -3.39 -16.62
CA VAL A 66 19.25 -2.60 -15.81
C VAL A 66 20.26 -1.92 -16.70
N ARG A 67 20.16 -0.61 -16.82
CA ARG A 67 21.10 0.23 -17.57
C ARG A 67 22.29 0.62 -16.70
N ASN A 68 23.35 1.08 -17.36
CA ASN A 68 24.51 1.70 -16.70
C ASN A 68 25.26 0.76 -15.74
N LEU A 69 25.20 -0.58 -15.95
CA LEU A 69 25.91 -1.56 -15.11
C LEU A 69 27.44 -1.29 -15.10
N ALA A 70 27.97 -0.68 -16.16
CA ALA A 70 29.39 -0.27 -16.24
C ALA A 70 29.76 0.84 -15.24
N GLN A 71 28.80 1.44 -14.55
CA GLN A 71 29.04 2.44 -13.48
C GLN A 71 29.07 1.80 -12.08
N VAL A 72 28.94 0.49 -11.98
CA VAL A 72 29.05 -0.25 -10.72
C VAL A 72 30.49 -0.66 -10.52
N ASP A 73 31.03 -0.31 -9.37
CA ASP A 73 32.39 -0.65 -8.97
C ASP A 73 32.39 -1.62 -7.79
N VAL A 74 33.51 -2.37 -7.66
CA VAL A 74 33.73 -3.19 -6.49
C VAL A 74 33.82 -2.31 -5.25
N GLY A 75 33.08 -2.66 -4.23
CA GLY A 75 32.94 -1.87 -3.01
C GLY A 75 31.68 -1.02 -2.96
N ASP A 76 31.00 -0.81 -4.07
CA ASP A 76 29.69 -0.15 -4.06
C ASP A 76 28.69 -0.89 -3.20
N VAL A 77 27.70 -0.16 -2.68
CA VAL A 77 26.61 -0.73 -1.91
C VAL A 77 25.35 -0.82 -2.78
N LEU A 78 24.86 -2.03 -2.95
CA LEU A 78 23.55 -2.29 -3.52
C LEU A 78 22.52 -2.22 -2.38
N ARG A 79 21.56 -1.32 -2.53
CA ARG A 79 20.41 -1.20 -1.61
C ARG A 79 19.18 -1.77 -2.28
N VAL A 80 18.55 -2.74 -1.61
CA VAL A 80 17.26 -3.31 -2.00
C VAL A 80 16.23 -2.87 -0.97
N SER A 81 15.26 -2.09 -1.42
CA SER A 81 14.13 -1.66 -0.59
C SER A 81 12.89 -2.46 -1.01
N TYR A 82 12.26 -3.11 -0.03
CA TYR A 82 10.99 -3.79 -0.20
C TYR A 82 9.91 -3.00 0.53
N TYR A 83 8.94 -2.52 -0.22
CA TYR A 83 7.80 -1.76 0.29
C TYR A 83 6.55 -2.61 0.25
N THR A 84 5.79 -2.57 1.32
CA THR A 84 4.42 -3.08 1.39
C THR A 84 3.51 -1.99 1.94
N GLY A 85 2.35 -1.80 1.33
CA GLY A 85 1.40 -0.80 1.78
C GLY A 85 -0.04 -1.25 1.58
N PHE A 86 -0.89 -0.87 2.53
CA PHE A 86 -2.34 -1.02 2.44
C PHE A 86 -3.00 0.34 2.58
N VAL A 87 -3.99 0.59 1.74
CA VAL A 87 -4.91 1.71 1.89
C VAL A 87 -6.31 1.15 1.99
N PHE A 88 -7.03 1.56 3.03
CA PHE A 88 -8.42 1.21 3.27
C PHE A 88 -9.26 2.48 3.17
N SER A 89 -10.27 2.49 2.32
CA SER A 89 -11.18 3.62 2.17
C SER A 89 -12.61 3.15 1.98
N MET A 90 -13.56 4.00 2.32
CA MET A 90 -14.96 3.72 1.98
C MET A 90 -15.11 3.74 0.46
N ALA A 91 -15.71 2.69 -0.08
CA ALA A 91 -16.00 2.61 -1.50
C ALA A 91 -17.23 3.44 -1.88
N GLU A 92 -17.30 3.86 -3.15
CA GLU A 92 -18.49 4.49 -3.68
C GLU A 92 -19.68 3.51 -3.68
N PRO A 93 -20.91 3.99 -3.49
CA PRO A 93 -22.09 3.13 -3.56
C PRO A 93 -22.19 2.39 -4.90
N GLY A 94 -22.24 1.07 -4.83
CA GLY A 94 -22.30 0.21 -6.02
C GLY A 94 -20.93 -0.13 -6.63
N ALA A 95 -19.83 0.29 -6.01
CA ALA A 95 -18.50 -0.18 -6.38
C ALA A 95 -18.41 -1.70 -6.18
N ALA A 96 -17.77 -2.36 -7.12
CA ALA A 96 -17.52 -3.79 -7.06
C ALA A 96 -16.36 -4.13 -8.02
N GLY A 97 -15.63 -5.18 -7.67
CA GLY A 97 -14.59 -5.72 -8.53
C GLY A 97 -13.21 -5.73 -7.90
N ALA A 98 -12.28 -6.24 -8.68
CA ALA A 98 -10.86 -6.26 -8.35
C ALA A 98 -10.07 -5.90 -9.62
N ASP A 99 -9.00 -5.15 -9.44
CA ASP A 99 -8.05 -4.80 -10.50
C ASP A 99 -6.62 -4.86 -9.98
N ALA A 100 -5.66 -4.96 -10.91
CA ALA A 100 -4.25 -4.94 -10.61
C ALA A 100 -3.49 -4.07 -11.61
N GLU A 101 -2.58 -3.28 -11.10
CA GLU A 101 -1.70 -2.42 -11.89
C GLU A 101 -0.24 -2.76 -11.60
N ILE A 102 0.57 -2.88 -12.64
CA ILE A 102 2.00 -3.08 -12.54
C ILE A 102 2.70 -1.79 -12.95
N VAL A 103 3.55 -1.28 -12.07
CA VAL A 103 4.40 -0.13 -12.34
C VAL A 103 5.85 -0.58 -12.34
N ALA A 104 6.59 -0.22 -13.38
CA ALA A 104 8.02 -0.46 -13.46
C ALA A 104 8.75 0.85 -13.79
N GLY A 105 9.87 1.04 -13.12
CA GLY A 105 10.75 2.20 -13.33
C GLY A 105 12.21 1.76 -13.38
N ARG A 106 13.03 2.59 -14.02
CA ARG A 106 14.47 2.40 -14.07
C ARG A 106 15.19 3.74 -14.01
N ALA A 107 16.43 3.73 -13.55
CA ALA A 107 17.28 4.90 -13.55
C ALA A 107 17.44 5.48 -14.97
N GLY A 108 17.49 6.81 -15.06
CA GLY A 108 17.76 7.51 -16.29
C GLY A 108 19.16 7.23 -16.83
N GLU A 109 19.36 7.51 -18.11
CA GLU A 109 20.66 7.38 -18.76
C GLU A 109 21.69 8.31 -18.09
N GLY A 110 22.89 7.82 -17.81
CA GLY A 110 23.95 8.57 -17.11
C GLY A 110 23.84 8.55 -15.58
N ASN A 111 22.72 8.14 -15.00
CA ASN A 111 22.59 7.95 -13.55
C ASN A 111 23.13 6.58 -13.11
N ARG A 112 23.42 6.43 -11.82
CA ARG A 112 23.76 5.12 -11.26
C ARG A 112 22.65 4.12 -11.51
N PRO A 113 22.98 2.82 -11.66
CA PRO A 113 22.01 1.79 -11.91
C PRO A 113 20.93 1.75 -10.82
N GLY A 114 19.71 1.63 -11.27
CA GLY A 114 18.56 1.47 -10.38
C GLY A 114 17.34 1.00 -11.15
N ALA A 115 16.53 0.20 -10.51
CA ALA A 115 15.27 -0.29 -11.05
C ALA A 115 14.24 -0.40 -9.94
N MET A 116 12.97 -0.26 -10.29
CA MET A 116 11.84 -0.47 -9.40
C MET A 116 10.77 -1.25 -10.15
N VAL A 117 10.15 -2.18 -9.46
CA VAL A 117 8.91 -2.80 -9.91
C VAL A 117 7.94 -2.81 -8.75
N GLY A 118 6.70 -2.45 -9.02
CA GLY A 118 5.62 -2.48 -8.04
C GLY A 118 4.36 -3.06 -8.65
N VAL A 119 3.58 -3.71 -7.81
CA VAL A 119 2.25 -4.22 -8.12
C VAL A 119 1.28 -3.63 -7.12
N THR A 120 0.23 -3.02 -7.62
CA THR A 120 -0.89 -2.55 -6.80
C THR A 120 -2.11 -3.34 -7.18
N THR A 121 -2.74 -3.97 -6.21
CA THR A 121 -4.05 -4.61 -6.36
C THR A 121 -5.10 -3.82 -5.62
N ARG A 122 -6.28 -3.68 -6.20
CA ARG A 122 -7.44 -3.08 -5.56
C ARG A 122 -8.59 -4.06 -5.56
N GLN A 123 -9.35 -4.04 -4.49
CA GLN A 123 -10.50 -4.92 -4.32
C GLN A 123 -11.54 -4.23 -3.44
N THR A 124 -12.79 -4.24 -3.91
CA THR A 124 -13.93 -3.80 -3.08
C THR A 124 -14.50 -4.99 -2.33
N VAL A 125 -14.64 -4.85 -1.02
CA VAL A 125 -15.20 -5.88 -0.13
C VAL A 125 -16.45 -5.36 0.58
N GLU A 126 -17.40 -6.28 0.88
CA GLU A 126 -18.57 -5.98 1.69
C GLU A 126 -18.32 -6.41 3.15
N ILE A 127 -18.44 -5.50 4.09
CA ILE A 127 -18.27 -5.78 5.52
C ILE A 127 -19.46 -6.59 6.03
N LEU A 128 -19.19 -7.74 6.61
CA LEU A 128 -20.20 -8.61 7.21
C LEU A 128 -20.32 -8.42 8.71
N SER A 129 -19.20 -8.28 9.40
CA SER A 129 -19.17 -8.00 10.85
C SER A 129 -17.83 -7.41 11.27
N VAL A 130 -17.86 -6.67 12.38
CA VAL A 130 -16.68 -6.12 13.05
C VAL A 130 -16.75 -6.47 14.52
N ALA A 131 -15.65 -6.92 15.11
CA ALA A 131 -15.54 -7.10 16.55
C ALA A 131 -15.73 -5.76 17.26
N ALA A 132 -16.35 -5.76 18.44
CA ALA A 132 -16.69 -4.54 19.16
C ALA A 132 -15.49 -3.66 19.51
N ASP A 133 -14.33 -4.28 19.69
CA ASP A 133 -13.04 -3.63 19.94
C ASP A 133 -12.26 -3.30 18.65
N GLY A 134 -12.77 -3.73 17.49
CA GLY A 134 -12.14 -3.53 16.17
C GLY A 134 -11.02 -4.50 15.85
N THR A 135 -10.77 -5.50 16.70
CA THR A 135 -9.63 -6.44 16.54
C THR A 135 -9.82 -7.47 15.44
N ALA A 136 -11.04 -7.66 14.94
CA ALA A 136 -11.35 -8.58 13.86
C ALA A 136 -12.42 -8.02 12.92
N VAL A 137 -12.29 -8.31 11.63
CA VAL A 137 -13.26 -7.95 10.60
C VAL A 137 -13.53 -9.15 9.72
N SER A 138 -14.82 -9.42 9.48
CA SER A 138 -15.26 -10.40 8.49
C SER A 138 -15.88 -9.67 7.30
N PHE A 139 -15.53 -10.09 6.12
CA PHE A 139 -15.99 -9.46 4.88
C PHE A 139 -16.23 -10.51 3.79
N ARG A 140 -16.94 -10.09 2.76
CA ARG A 140 -17.11 -10.83 1.50
C ARG A 140 -16.31 -10.12 0.42
N ASP A 141 -15.44 -10.87 -0.26
CA ASP A 141 -14.65 -10.34 -1.37
C ASP A 141 -15.42 -10.32 -2.70
N ALA A 142 -14.75 -9.84 -3.75
CA ALA A 142 -15.34 -9.72 -5.09
C ALA A 142 -15.74 -11.07 -5.71
N ASP A 143 -15.11 -12.16 -5.28
CA ASP A 143 -15.42 -13.54 -5.74
C ASP A 143 -16.55 -14.18 -4.91
N GLY A 144 -17.07 -13.47 -3.91
CA GLY A 144 -18.13 -13.94 -3.02
C GLY A 144 -17.63 -14.80 -1.86
N LEU A 145 -16.32 -14.93 -1.69
CA LEU A 145 -15.75 -15.69 -0.57
C LEU A 145 -15.82 -14.88 0.72
N ILE A 146 -16.17 -15.56 1.81
CA ILE A 146 -16.19 -14.95 3.14
C ILE A 146 -14.85 -15.18 3.80
N GLN A 147 -14.21 -14.09 4.20
CA GLN A 147 -12.92 -14.09 4.89
C GLN A 147 -13.05 -13.37 6.23
N SER A 148 -12.17 -13.72 7.15
CA SER A 148 -12.04 -13.03 8.45
C SER A 148 -10.55 -12.75 8.68
N ILE A 149 -10.25 -11.54 9.09
CA ILE A 149 -8.89 -11.09 9.37
C ILE A 149 -8.79 -10.50 10.77
N ASP A 150 -7.63 -10.69 11.40
CA ASP A 150 -7.25 -9.97 12.61
C ASP A 150 -6.67 -8.61 12.25
N VAL A 151 -7.00 -7.60 13.06
CA VAL A 151 -6.52 -6.23 12.90
C VAL A 151 -5.55 -5.91 14.06
N PRO A 152 -4.24 -6.11 13.87
CA PRO A 152 -3.29 -6.06 14.98
C PRO A 152 -2.93 -4.63 15.43
N ARG A 153 -3.06 -3.63 14.55
CA ARG A 153 -2.65 -2.24 14.82
C ARG A 153 -3.82 -1.39 15.31
N GLU A 154 -3.55 -0.50 16.28
CA GLU A 154 -4.58 0.35 16.89
C GLU A 154 -5.27 1.29 15.89
N GLU A 155 -4.51 1.83 14.92
CA GLU A 155 -5.05 2.68 13.85
C GLU A 155 -6.07 1.90 13.01
N GLY A 156 -5.75 0.65 12.66
CA GLY A 156 -6.66 -0.25 11.96
C GLY A 156 -7.92 -0.56 12.76
N GLN A 157 -7.76 -0.84 14.05
CA GLN A 157 -8.88 -1.09 14.96
C GLN A 157 -9.78 0.14 15.09
N ALA A 158 -9.18 1.34 15.15
CA ALA A 158 -9.92 2.60 15.18
C ALA A 158 -10.71 2.85 13.89
N PHE A 159 -10.17 2.47 12.73
CA PHE A 159 -10.89 2.49 11.46
C PHE A 159 -12.01 1.45 11.45
N ALA A 160 -11.69 0.19 11.81
CA ALA A 160 -12.64 -0.93 11.82
C ALA A 160 -13.87 -0.65 12.70
N ARG A 161 -13.69 -0.05 13.88
CA ARG A 161 -14.82 0.33 14.77
C ARG A 161 -15.82 1.33 14.17
N LYS A 162 -15.44 2.03 13.09
CA LYS A 162 -16.34 2.96 12.39
C LYS A 162 -17.16 2.28 11.30
N LEU A 163 -16.73 1.08 10.88
CA LEU A 163 -17.41 0.29 9.84
C LEU A 163 -18.68 -0.37 10.39
N LYS A 164 -19.62 -0.59 9.50
CA LYS A 164 -20.90 -1.24 9.78
C LYS A 164 -21.12 -2.39 8.81
N GLN A 165 -21.97 -3.31 9.20
CA GLN A 165 -22.43 -4.36 8.30
C GLN A 165 -23.07 -3.76 7.04
N GLY A 166 -22.66 -4.24 5.87
CA GLY A 166 -23.10 -3.76 4.57
C GLY A 166 -22.29 -2.61 4.00
N ASP A 167 -21.33 -2.05 4.75
CA ASP A 167 -20.40 -1.07 4.21
C ASP A 167 -19.53 -1.70 3.12
N LEU A 168 -19.29 -0.93 2.06
CA LEU A 168 -18.32 -1.30 1.03
C LEU A 168 -17.01 -0.59 1.31
N VAL A 169 -15.92 -1.35 1.31
CA VAL A 169 -14.57 -0.86 1.59
C VAL A 169 -13.67 -1.24 0.42
N ASP A 170 -12.96 -0.25 -0.12
CA ASP A 170 -11.89 -0.47 -1.07
C ASP A 170 -10.59 -0.74 -0.31
N ILE A 171 -9.99 -1.88 -0.60
CA ILE A 171 -8.67 -2.28 -0.11
C ILE A 171 -7.70 -2.18 -1.26
N GLN A 172 -6.71 -1.31 -1.13
CA GLN A 172 -5.58 -1.25 -2.05
C GLN A 172 -4.36 -1.84 -1.34
N TYR A 173 -3.74 -2.83 -1.96
CA TYR A 173 -2.48 -3.42 -1.53
C TYR A 173 -1.40 -3.13 -2.55
N THR A 174 -0.28 -2.60 -2.09
CA THR A 174 0.88 -2.30 -2.94
C THR A 174 2.10 -3.04 -2.41
N GLU A 175 2.76 -3.78 -3.29
CA GLU A 175 4.11 -4.30 -3.10
C GLU A 175 5.05 -3.64 -4.10
N ALA A 176 6.23 -3.23 -3.65
CA ALA A 176 7.25 -2.72 -4.55
C ALA A 176 8.64 -3.13 -4.10
N ILE A 177 9.48 -3.46 -5.06
CA ILE A 177 10.91 -3.68 -4.87
C ILE A 177 11.65 -2.58 -5.63
N ALA A 178 12.49 -1.84 -4.93
CA ALA A 178 13.41 -0.89 -5.54
C ALA A 178 14.84 -1.33 -5.27
N ILE A 179 15.66 -1.29 -6.30
CA ILE A 179 17.09 -1.60 -6.25
C ILE A 179 17.85 -0.37 -6.71
N GLY A 180 18.80 0.06 -5.91
CA GLY A 180 19.69 1.16 -6.25
C GLY A 180 21.14 0.84 -5.88
N VAL A 181 22.07 1.40 -6.61
CA VAL A 181 23.51 1.30 -6.32
C VAL A 181 24.01 2.64 -5.81
N GLU A 182 24.59 2.64 -4.62
CA GLU A 182 25.22 3.79 -3.99
C GLU A 182 26.74 3.63 -4.00
N SER A 183 27.46 4.69 -4.36
CA SER A 183 28.93 4.68 -4.28
C SER A 183 29.38 4.78 -2.84
N THR A 184 30.37 3.98 -2.48
CA THR A 184 31.13 4.16 -1.25
C THR A 184 32.28 5.17 -1.39
N GLU A 185 32.40 5.89 -2.53
CA GLU A 185 33.38 6.96 -2.61
C GLU A 185 33.13 7.93 -1.46
N SER A 186 33.98 7.82 -0.46
CA SER A 186 34.06 8.70 0.67
C SER A 186 34.24 10.14 0.19
N VAL A 187 33.36 11.01 0.67
CA VAL A 187 33.57 12.45 0.68
C VAL A 187 34.95 12.68 1.35
N ASN A 188 35.91 12.99 0.55
CA ASN A 188 37.25 13.40 1.01
C ASN A 188 37.24 14.91 1.19
#